data_3b03f4b34cb8719bcf7f856b432d20b4
#
_entry.id   3b03f4b34cb8719bcf7f856b432d20b4
#
_cell.length_a   1.000
_cell.length_b   1.000
_cell.length_c   1.000
_cell.angle_alpha   90.00
_cell.angle_beta   90.00
_cell.angle_gamma   90.00
#
_symmetry.space_group_name_H-M   'P 1'
#
loop_
_entity.id
_entity.type
_entity.pdbx_description
1 polymer ?
#
loop_
_entity_poly.entity_id
_entity_poly.type
_entity_poly.pdbx_seq_one_letter_code
_entity_poly.pdbx_strand_id
1 'polypeptide(L)'
;PICQILESPGEYYFKPSAPSAQFPLYINDIINNKNRKIWVLFTEPSHTNRLMSDSQTRGLYSKKIKELKSKLSSRNRIIFLYNKIDETPFVNGIGKINYRQAIKDVQNNYDNIFAPFKNLNPITKLWQEYRFDFVVFQSGDFVKAEDGSYSFSVGNDYYPKKLWEFLLKNIRGH
;
A
#
# COMPACT_ATOMS: atom_id res chain seq x y z
N PRO A 1 -2.83 24.45 6.20
CA PRO A 1 -3.31 23.07 5.94
C PRO A 1 -2.48 22.08 6.77
N ILE A 2 -3.12 20.99 7.24
CA ILE A 2 -2.45 19.95 8.04
C ILE A 2 -1.59 19.08 7.12
N CYS A 3 -2.10 18.76 5.95
CA CYS A 3 -1.40 18.01 4.90
C CYS A 3 -2.05 18.25 3.53
N GLN A 4 -1.36 17.85 2.49
CA GLN A 4 -1.88 17.77 1.13
C GLN A 4 -1.87 16.30 0.72
N ILE A 5 -2.99 15.81 0.18
CA ILE A 5 -3.10 14.46 -0.36
C ILE A 5 -2.99 14.56 -1.87
N LEU A 6 -2.07 13.77 -2.44
CA LEU A 6 -1.86 13.66 -3.88
C LEU A 6 -2.08 12.21 -4.27
N GLU A 7 -2.99 11.98 -5.18
CA GLU A 7 -3.20 10.67 -5.79
C GLU A 7 -2.39 10.56 -7.08
N SER A 8 -1.87 9.38 -7.32
CA SER A 8 -1.21 9.07 -8.59
C SER A 8 -1.72 7.73 -9.11
N PRO A 9 -2.30 7.71 -10.33
CA PRO A 9 -2.80 6.48 -10.91
C PRO A 9 -1.71 5.42 -11.02
N GLY A 10 -2.01 4.21 -10.54
CA GLY A 10 -1.06 3.08 -10.54
C GLY A 10 -0.57 2.69 -11.93
N GLU A 11 -1.37 2.93 -12.97
CA GLU A 11 -1.01 2.64 -14.35
C GLU A 11 0.22 3.41 -14.85
N TYR A 12 0.51 4.59 -14.34
CA TYR A 12 1.75 5.29 -14.68
C TYR A 12 2.99 4.60 -14.15
N TYR A 13 2.84 3.77 -13.10
CA TYR A 13 3.95 3.05 -12.49
C TYR A 13 4.13 1.64 -13.07
N PHE A 14 3.05 1.03 -13.60
CA PHE A 14 3.01 -0.41 -13.82
C PHE A 14 2.69 -0.81 -15.27
N LYS A 15 2.50 0.15 -16.22
CA LYS A 15 2.31 -0.22 -17.62
C LYS A 15 3.60 -0.81 -18.21
N PRO A 16 3.56 -2.03 -18.76
CA PRO A 16 4.72 -2.65 -19.41
C PRO A 16 5.26 -1.83 -20.60
N SER A 17 4.38 -1.07 -21.25
CA SER A 17 4.69 -0.23 -22.42
C SER A 17 5.27 1.15 -22.07
N ALA A 18 5.32 1.54 -20.81
CA ALA A 18 6.01 2.76 -20.44
C ALA A 18 7.53 2.54 -20.65
N PRO A 19 8.20 3.35 -21.50
CA PRO A 19 9.65 3.21 -21.68
C PRO A 19 10.30 3.33 -20.32
N SER A 20 11.11 2.34 -20.00
CA SER A 20 11.97 2.21 -18.86
C SER A 20 11.74 3.18 -17.71
N ALA A 21 11.05 2.70 -16.69
CA ALA A 21 11.33 3.01 -15.30
C ALA A 21 11.34 4.48 -14.84
N GLN A 22 11.06 5.47 -15.68
CA GLN A 22 11.04 6.85 -15.21
C GLN A 22 9.66 7.20 -14.62
N PHE A 23 9.66 7.72 -13.40
CA PHE A 23 8.47 8.33 -12.85
C PHE A 23 8.07 9.56 -13.68
N PRO A 24 6.78 9.85 -13.85
CA PRO A 24 6.32 11.11 -14.43
C PRO A 24 7.01 12.32 -13.77
N LEU A 25 7.22 13.39 -14.52
CA LEU A 25 7.96 14.58 -14.03
C LEU A 25 7.41 15.09 -12.70
N TYR A 26 6.08 15.21 -12.57
CA TYR A 26 5.48 15.68 -11.33
C TYR A 26 5.76 14.78 -10.12
N ILE A 27 5.90 13.48 -10.32
CA ILE A 27 6.29 12.54 -9.27
C ILE A 27 7.75 12.73 -8.88
N ASN A 28 8.63 12.95 -9.85
CA ASN A 28 10.02 13.28 -9.58
C ASN A 28 10.12 14.59 -8.78
N ASP A 29 9.32 15.59 -9.11
CA ASP A 29 9.26 16.85 -8.38
C ASP A 29 8.77 16.65 -6.94
N ILE A 30 7.75 15.81 -6.74
CA ILE A 30 7.29 15.42 -5.40
C ILE A 30 8.40 14.69 -4.65
N ILE A 31 9.07 13.71 -5.26
CA ILE A 31 10.16 12.96 -4.63
C ILE A 31 11.28 13.89 -4.20
N ASN A 32 11.70 14.81 -5.08
CA ASN A 32 12.88 15.64 -4.91
C ASN A 32 12.65 16.84 -4.00
N ASN A 33 11.42 17.26 -3.77
CA ASN A 33 11.18 18.39 -2.88
C ASN A 33 11.52 18.03 -1.42
N LYS A 34 11.86 19.05 -0.61
CA LYS A 34 12.34 18.88 0.78
C LYS A 34 11.23 18.58 1.80
N ASN A 35 9.96 18.64 1.41
CA ASN A 35 8.84 18.39 2.28
C ASN A 35 8.84 16.95 2.78
N ARG A 36 8.40 16.75 4.01
CA ARG A 36 8.17 15.43 4.56
C ARG A 36 7.00 14.78 3.83
N LYS A 37 7.14 13.49 3.52
CA LYS A 37 6.15 12.72 2.77
C LYS A 37 5.78 11.45 3.50
N ILE A 38 4.51 11.07 3.36
CA ILE A 38 3.99 9.77 3.72
C ILE A 38 3.52 9.13 2.42
N TRP A 39 4.16 8.03 2.04
CA TRP A 39 3.81 7.26 0.86
C TRP A 39 2.83 6.17 1.27
N VAL A 40 1.65 6.19 0.69
CA VAL A 40 0.65 5.14 0.87
C VAL A 40 0.66 4.27 -0.39
N LEU A 41 1.15 3.05 -0.25
CA LEU A 41 1.29 2.09 -1.34
C LEU A 41 0.16 1.07 -1.23
N PHE A 42 -0.74 1.09 -2.20
CA PHE A 42 -1.89 0.18 -2.24
C PHE A 42 -1.44 -1.21 -2.68
N THR A 43 -1.89 -2.21 -1.95
CA THR A 43 -1.79 -3.63 -2.31
C THR A 43 -3.17 -4.26 -2.18
N GLU A 44 -3.43 -5.28 -2.98
CA GLU A 44 -4.71 -6.01 -2.98
C GLU A 44 -4.46 -7.51 -2.99
N PRO A 45 -5.43 -8.33 -2.55
CA PRO A 45 -5.38 -9.77 -2.76
C PRO A 45 -5.18 -10.11 -4.24
N SER A 46 -4.38 -11.13 -4.54
CA SER A 46 -4.04 -11.47 -5.92
C SER A 46 -5.24 -11.84 -6.79
N HIS A 47 -6.26 -12.45 -6.18
CA HIS A 47 -7.49 -12.86 -6.88
C HIS A 47 -8.41 -11.68 -7.26
N THR A 48 -8.24 -10.50 -6.60
CA THR A 48 -9.00 -9.28 -6.90
C THR A 48 -8.28 -8.37 -7.87
N ASN A 49 -6.97 -8.46 -7.94
CA ASN A 49 -6.13 -7.61 -8.78
C ASN A 49 -5.76 -8.30 -10.09
N ARG A 50 -6.63 -8.13 -11.12
CA ARG A 50 -6.42 -8.71 -12.45
C ARG A 50 -5.12 -8.25 -13.12
N LEU A 51 -4.67 -7.03 -12.84
CA LEU A 51 -3.43 -6.50 -13.40
C LEU A 51 -2.19 -7.18 -12.83
N MET A 52 -2.29 -7.72 -11.62
CA MET A 52 -1.19 -8.37 -10.91
C MET A 52 -1.20 -9.90 -11.05
N SER A 53 -2.11 -10.46 -11.83
CA SER A 53 -2.11 -11.91 -12.15
C SER A 53 -0.87 -12.32 -12.95
N ASP A 54 -0.31 -11.37 -13.72
CA ASP A 54 0.88 -11.59 -14.54
C ASP A 54 2.19 -11.40 -13.75
N SER A 55 3.11 -12.36 -13.90
CA SER A 55 4.42 -12.34 -13.24
C SER A 55 5.29 -11.15 -13.66
N GLN A 56 5.18 -10.69 -14.91
CA GLN A 56 5.92 -9.53 -15.41
C GLN A 56 5.47 -8.26 -14.70
N THR A 57 4.16 -8.07 -14.54
CA THR A 57 3.60 -6.91 -13.83
C THR A 57 4.01 -6.90 -12.36
N ARG A 58 4.02 -8.08 -11.70
CA ARG A 58 4.53 -8.18 -10.31
C ARG A 58 6.02 -7.83 -10.22
N GLY A 59 6.82 -8.30 -11.15
CA GLY A 59 8.25 -7.97 -11.22
C GLY A 59 8.48 -6.47 -11.42
N LEU A 60 7.69 -5.82 -12.28
CA LEU A 60 7.73 -4.37 -12.50
C LEU A 60 7.36 -3.61 -11.22
N TYR A 61 6.32 -4.05 -10.52
CA TYR A 61 5.93 -3.45 -9.25
C TYR A 61 7.07 -3.48 -8.23
N SER A 62 7.67 -4.66 -8.02
CA SER A 62 8.80 -4.82 -7.11
C SER A 62 10.00 -3.95 -7.51
N LYS A 63 10.29 -3.81 -8.81
CA LYS A 63 11.35 -2.94 -9.32
C LYS A 63 11.06 -1.46 -9.02
N LYS A 64 9.83 -1.01 -9.25
CA LYS A 64 9.41 0.36 -8.98
C LYS A 64 9.45 0.71 -7.49
N ILE A 65 9.06 -0.23 -6.63
CA ILE A 65 9.18 -0.04 -5.18
C ILE A 65 10.64 0.10 -4.75
N LYS A 66 11.56 -0.68 -5.32
CA LYS A 66 13.01 -0.55 -5.07
C LYS A 66 13.52 0.82 -5.53
N GLU A 67 13.11 1.26 -6.72
CA GLU A 67 13.45 2.57 -7.25
C GLU A 67 12.92 3.69 -6.37
N LEU A 68 11.64 3.64 -5.98
CA LEU A 68 11.06 4.60 -5.05
C LEU A 68 11.88 4.63 -3.74
N LYS A 69 12.17 3.45 -3.16
CA LYS A 69 12.95 3.36 -1.92
C LYS A 69 14.33 4.02 -2.04
N SER A 70 15.01 3.89 -3.16
CA SER A 70 16.34 4.50 -3.37
C SER A 70 16.30 6.04 -3.37
N LYS A 71 15.15 6.61 -3.71
CA LYS A 71 14.94 8.07 -3.76
C LYS A 71 14.37 8.66 -2.46
N LEU A 72 13.94 7.81 -1.52
CA LEU A 72 13.34 8.27 -0.27
C LEU A 72 14.38 8.67 0.76
N SER A 73 14.18 9.83 1.38
CA SER A 73 14.96 10.25 2.54
C SER A 73 14.51 9.55 3.83
N SER A 74 15.34 9.60 4.86
CA SER A 74 15.01 9.07 6.20
C SER A 74 13.80 9.77 6.86
N ARG A 75 13.43 10.96 6.38
CA ARG A 75 12.27 11.71 6.86
C ARG A 75 10.95 11.19 6.30
N ASN A 76 10.97 10.45 5.20
CA ASN A 76 9.78 9.90 4.58
C ASN A 76 9.29 8.67 5.33
N ARG A 77 7.98 8.48 5.33
CA ARG A 77 7.31 7.32 5.90
C ARG A 77 6.62 6.53 4.80
N ILE A 78 6.48 5.23 5.02
CA ILE A 78 5.82 4.30 4.12
C ILE A 78 4.69 3.64 4.88
N ILE A 79 3.53 3.58 4.25
CA ILE A 79 2.39 2.78 4.68
C ILE A 79 2.05 1.84 3.52
N PHE A 80 2.08 0.53 3.76
CA PHE A 80 1.46 -0.44 2.86
C PHE A 80 0.00 -0.61 3.28
N LEU A 81 -0.90 -0.21 2.39
CA LEU A 81 -2.34 -0.32 2.59
C LEU A 81 -2.85 -1.55 1.84
N TYR A 82 -3.18 -2.60 2.58
CA TYR A 82 -3.77 -3.81 2.04
C TYR A 82 -5.30 -3.63 1.96
N ASN A 83 -5.75 -3.30 0.77
CA ASN A 83 -7.16 -3.03 0.50
C ASN A 83 -7.96 -4.33 0.32
N LYS A 84 -9.30 -4.23 0.38
CA LYS A 84 -10.22 -5.36 0.18
C LYS A 84 -9.96 -6.53 1.13
N ILE A 85 -9.70 -6.24 2.39
CA ILE A 85 -9.45 -7.27 3.40
C ILE A 85 -10.65 -8.20 3.61
N ASP A 86 -11.85 -7.70 3.36
CA ASP A 86 -13.13 -8.42 3.39
C ASP A 86 -13.20 -9.57 2.36
N GLU A 87 -12.51 -9.42 1.23
CA GLU A 87 -12.42 -10.44 0.19
C GLU A 87 -11.40 -11.55 0.52
N THR A 88 -10.87 -11.58 1.75
CA THR A 88 -9.86 -12.54 2.19
C THR A 88 -10.33 -13.39 3.36
N PRO A 89 -9.80 -14.61 3.53
CA PRO A 89 -10.05 -15.42 4.73
C PRO A 89 -9.29 -14.94 5.96
N PHE A 90 -8.66 -13.75 5.93
CA PHE A 90 -7.83 -13.26 7.03
C PHE A 90 -8.62 -12.53 8.11
N VAL A 91 -9.90 -12.28 7.86
CA VAL A 91 -10.86 -11.77 8.86
C VAL A 91 -11.67 -12.95 9.38
N ASN A 92 -11.58 -13.25 10.68
CA ASN A 92 -12.40 -14.29 11.26
C ASN A 92 -13.82 -13.77 11.59
N GLY A 93 -14.74 -14.69 11.91
CA GLY A 93 -16.15 -14.38 12.18
C GLY A 93 -16.40 -13.40 13.36
N ILE A 94 -15.38 -13.02 14.11
CA ILE A 94 -15.43 -12.01 15.18
C ILE A 94 -14.84 -10.66 14.71
N GLY A 95 -14.50 -10.54 13.42
CA GLY A 95 -13.84 -9.34 12.87
C GLY A 95 -12.37 -9.18 13.24
N LYS A 96 -11.76 -10.18 13.87
CA LYS A 96 -10.34 -10.13 14.22
C LYS A 96 -9.48 -10.45 13.00
N ILE A 97 -8.50 -9.58 12.75
CA ILE A 97 -7.66 -9.64 11.55
C ILE A 97 -6.37 -10.42 11.83
N ASN A 98 -6.06 -11.37 10.94
CA ASN A 98 -4.78 -12.06 10.94
C ASN A 98 -3.75 -11.30 10.09
N TYR A 99 -3.14 -10.29 10.67
CA TYR A 99 -2.13 -9.46 10.01
C TYR A 99 -0.95 -10.27 9.46
N ARG A 100 -0.55 -11.33 10.16
CA ARG A 100 0.58 -12.19 9.74
C ARG A 100 0.28 -12.88 8.41
N GLN A 101 -0.95 -13.36 8.22
CA GLN A 101 -1.36 -13.98 6.96
C GLN A 101 -1.50 -12.94 5.85
N ALA A 102 -2.05 -11.77 6.14
CA ALA A 102 -2.14 -10.68 5.17
C ALA A 102 -0.76 -10.24 4.66
N ILE A 103 0.23 -10.09 5.56
CA ILE A 103 1.62 -9.78 5.18
C ILE A 103 2.21 -10.89 4.31
N LYS A 104 2.00 -12.16 4.67
CA LYS A 104 2.48 -13.29 3.87
C LYS A 104 1.84 -13.34 2.49
N ASP A 105 0.56 -13.03 2.38
CA ASP A 105 -0.13 -12.97 1.09
C ASP A 105 0.53 -11.93 0.17
N VAL A 106 0.80 -10.73 0.67
CA VAL A 106 1.53 -9.71 -0.11
C VAL A 106 2.93 -10.20 -0.50
N GLN A 107 3.66 -10.82 0.42
CA GLN A 107 5.01 -11.36 0.14
C GLN A 107 4.99 -12.44 -0.94
N ASN A 108 3.98 -13.29 -0.96
CA ASN A 108 3.85 -14.37 -1.94
C ASN A 108 3.44 -13.86 -3.33
N ASN A 109 2.62 -12.81 -3.36
CA ASN A 109 2.05 -12.28 -4.60
C ASN A 109 2.89 -11.16 -5.24
N TYR A 110 3.72 -10.48 -4.44
CA TYR A 110 4.53 -9.35 -4.89
C TYR A 110 6.00 -9.60 -4.53
N ASP A 111 6.71 -10.29 -5.36
CA ASP A 111 8.09 -10.74 -5.13
C ASP A 111 8.98 -9.67 -4.48
N ASN A 112 9.43 -9.96 -3.27
CA ASN A 112 10.39 -9.12 -2.54
C ASN A 112 9.98 -7.65 -2.33
N ILE A 113 8.67 -7.33 -2.37
CA ILE A 113 8.20 -5.95 -2.18
C ILE A 113 8.66 -5.35 -0.86
N PHE A 114 8.75 -6.13 0.21
CA PHE A 114 9.15 -5.68 1.54
C PHE A 114 10.68 -5.69 1.76
N ALA A 115 11.42 -6.40 0.93
CA ALA A 115 12.86 -6.54 1.10
C ALA A 115 13.61 -5.19 1.16
N PRO A 116 13.27 -4.16 0.33
CA PRO A 116 13.94 -2.86 0.40
C PRO A 116 13.76 -2.12 1.72
N PHE A 117 12.77 -2.51 2.52
CA PHE A 117 12.41 -1.84 3.77
C PHE A 117 12.81 -2.63 5.00
N LYS A 118 13.57 -3.72 4.87
CA LYS A 118 14.09 -4.45 6.01
C LYS A 118 14.91 -3.54 6.92
N ASN A 119 14.68 -3.69 8.22
CA ASN A 119 15.46 -2.99 9.21
C ASN A 119 16.83 -3.66 9.35
N LEU A 120 17.87 -2.91 8.99
CA LEU A 120 19.25 -3.41 9.04
C LEU A 120 19.90 -3.23 10.42
N ASN A 121 19.28 -2.47 11.32
CA ASN A 121 19.80 -2.28 12.66
C ASN A 121 19.49 -3.54 13.50
N PRO A 122 20.50 -4.24 14.03
CA PRO A 122 20.31 -5.50 14.73
C PRO A 122 19.47 -5.37 16.01
N ILE A 123 19.54 -4.22 16.69
CA ILE A 123 18.80 -3.97 17.92
C ILE A 123 17.32 -3.73 17.63
N THR A 124 17.00 -2.77 16.74
CA THR A 124 15.62 -2.40 16.46
C THR A 124 14.89 -3.44 15.62
N LYS A 125 15.60 -4.29 14.88
CA LYS A 125 15.05 -5.42 14.12
C LYS A 125 14.29 -6.42 15.01
N LEU A 126 14.68 -6.56 16.29
CA LEU A 126 14.00 -7.47 17.24
C LEU A 126 12.53 -7.08 17.48
N TRP A 127 12.21 -5.78 17.38
CA TRP A 127 10.86 -5.25 17.60
C TRP A 127 10.18 -4.80 16.31
N GLN A 128 10.95 -4.45 15.30
CA GLN A 128 10.43 -3.95 14.03
C GLN A 128 11.27 -4.48 12.87
N GLU A 129 10.80 -5.55 12.25
CA GLU A 129 11.48 -6.20 11.14
C GLU A 129 11.57 -5.30 9.90
N TYR A 130 10.55 -4.48 9.65
CA TYR A 130 10.46 -3.59 8.50
C TYR A 130 10.25 -2.14 8.91
N ARG A 131 10.76 -1.21 8.10
CA ARG A 131 10.61 0.25 8.28
C ARG A 131 9.41 0.79 7.53
N PHE A 132 8.24 0.21 7.76
CA PHE A 132 6.97 0.68 7.25
C PHE A 132 5.83 0.32 8.21
N ASP A 133 4.72 1.00 8.08
CA ASP A 133 3.46 0.60 8.70
C ASP A 133 2.65 -0.27 7.71
N PHE A 134 2.01 -1.33 8.19
CA PHE A 134 1.12 -2.17 7.40
C PHE A 134 -0.30 -2.00 7.93
N VAL A 135 -1.20 -1.52 7.07
CA VAL A 135 -2.58 -1.21 7.42
C VAL A 135 -3.50 -2.00 6.50
N VAL A 136 -4.43 -2.75 7.07
CA VAL A 136 -5.50 -3.39 6.31
C VAL A 136 -6.67 -2.44 6.16
N PHE A 137 -7.38 -2.51 5.04
CA PHE A 137 -8.41 -1.55 4.70
C PHE A 137 -9.58 -2.18 3.96
N GLN A 138 -10.74 -1.60 4.20
CA GLN A 138 -11.99 -1.84 3.49
C GLN A 138 -12.80 -0.54 3.56
N SER A 139 -13.37 -0.11 2.44
CA SER A 139 -14.21 1.10 2.41
C SER A 139 -15.69 0.81 2.63
N GLY A 140 -16.15 -0.36 2.18
CA GLY A 140 -17.54 -0.82 2.19
C GLY A 140 -17.81 -1.75 1.03
N ASP A 141 -19.04 -2.20 0.91
CA ASP A 141 -19.46 -3.21 -0.04
C ASP A 141 -20.15 -2.57 -1.25
N PHE A 142 -19.76 -3.00 -2.44
CA PHE A 142 -20.45 -2.68 -3.68
C PHE A 142 -21.35 -3.86 -4.07
N VAL A 143 -22.65 -3.66 -3.95
CA VAL A 143 -23.65 -4.67 -4.31
C VAL A 143 -24.15 -4.37 -5.70
N LYS A 144 -23.98 -5.33 -6.63
CA LYS A 144 -24.52 -5.25 -7.97
C LYS A 144 -25.99 -5.69 -7.94
N ALA A 145 -26.89 -4.81 -8.35
CA ALA A 145 -28.32 -5.11 -8.52
C ALA A 145 -28.57 -5.91 -9.81
N GLU A 146 -29.75 -6.52 -9.94
CA GLU A 146 -30.16 -7.29 -11.12
C GLU A 146 -30.19 -6.45 -12.40
N ASP A 147 -30.49 -5.17 -12.30
CA ASP A 147 -30.47 -4.20 -13.40
C ASP A 147 -29.06 -3.78 -13.84
N GLY A 148 -28.03 -4.31 -13.19
CA GLY A 148 -26.62 -4.00 -13.47
C GLY A 148 -26.10 -2.73 -12.77
N SER A 149 -26.94 -2.01 -12.04
CA SER A 149 -26.51 -0.88 -11.20
C SER A 149 -25.70 -1.36 -10.00
N TYR A 150 -24.90 -0.45 -9.42
CA TYR A 150 -24.17 -0.72 -8.19
C TYR A 150 -24.68 0.17 -7.05
N SER A 151 -25.01 -0.43 -5.94
CA SER A 151 -25.24 0.29 -4.68
C SER A 151 -24.02 0.16 -3.79
N PHE A 152 -23.71 1.23 -3.06
CA PHE A 152 -22.63 1.23 -2.08
C PHE A 152 -23.23 1.17 -0.66
N SER A 153 -22.77 0.20 0.10
CA SER A 153 -23.05 0.08 1.52
C SER A 153 -21.80 0.45 2.31
N VAL A 154 -21.94 1.41 3.22
CA VAL A 154 -20.81 1.86 4.06
C VAL A 154 -20.37 0.70 4.94
N GLY A 155 -19.09 0.37 4.87
CA GLY A 155 -18.46 -0.66 5.70
C GLY A 155 -18.21 -0.21 7.14
N ASN A 156 -17.51 -1.06 7.88
CA ASN A 156 -17.14 -0.78 9.25
C ASN A 156 -16.17 0.42 9.31
N ASP A 157 -16.49 1.42 10.11
CA ASP A 157 -15.70 2.64 10.29
C ASP A 157 -14.35 2.40 11.00
N TYR A 158 -14.11 1.21 11.52
CA TYR A 158 -12.83 0.81 12.12
C TYR A 158 -11.66 1.02 11.15
N TYR A 159 -11.79 0.61 9.89
CA TYR A 159 -10.70 0.67 8.91
C TYR A 159 -10.31 2.11 8.54
N PRO A 160 -11.25 2.99 8.16
CA PRO A 160 -10.94 4.40 7.93
C PRO A 160 -10.34 5.08 9.17
N LYS A 161 -10.90 4.86 10.35
CA LYS A 161 -10.38 5.40 11.61
C LYS A 161 -8.95 4.94 11.86
N LYS A 162 -8.67 3.65 11.66
CA LYS A 162 -7.33 3.09 11.83
C LYS A 162 -6.32 3.67 10.87
N LEU A 163 -6.69 3.83 9.60
CA LEU A 163 -5.85 4.50 8.61
C LEU A 163 -5.53 5.94 9.04
N TRP A 164 -6.54 6.70 9.49
CA TRP A 164 -6.33 8.06 9.99
C TRP A 164 -5.42 8.12 11.21
N GLU A 165 -5.53 7.18 12.15
CA GLU A 165 -4.61 7.08 13.29
C GLU A 165 -3.16 6.92 12.84
N PHE A 166 -2.91 6.03 11.88
CA PHE A 166 -1.56 5.82 11.31
C PHE A 166 -1.06 7.07 10.56
N LEU A 167 -1.88 7.71 9.76
CA LEU A 167 -1.53 8.94 9.06
C LEU A 167 -1.19 10.05 10.05
N LEU A 168 -2.05 10.30 11.05
CA LEU A 168 -1.82 11.34 12.05
C LEU A 168 -0.57 11.09 12.90
N LYS A 169 -0.34 9.84 13.31
CA LYS A 169 0.89 9.44 14.00
C LYS A 169 2.12 9.78 13.15
N ASN A 170 2.08 9.44 11.87
CA ASN A 170 3.18 9.70 10.95
C ASN A 170 3.34 11.19 10.61
N ILE A 171 2.28 11.98 10.58
CA ILE A 171 2.33 13.45 10.38
C ILE A 171 2.99 14.12 11.60
N ARG A 172 2.61 13.74 12.81
CA ARG A 172 3.11 14.34 14.05
C ARG A 172 4.56 13.99 14.38
N GLY A 173 5.09 12.91 13.85
CA GLY A 173 6.51 12.58 13.98
C GLY A 173 6.91 11.87 15.28
N HIS A 174 5.96 11.26 15.95
CA HIS A 174 6.22 10.41 17.13
C HIS A 174 6.53 8.98 16.75
#